data_af8d4f760c2316a416a48ae411de8f4a
#
_entry.id   af8d4f760c2316a416a48ae411de8f4a
#
_cell.length_a   1.000
_cell.length_b   1.000
_cell.length_c   1.000
_cell.angle_alpha   90.00
_cell.angle_beta   90.00
_cell.angle_gamma   90.00
#
_symmetry.space_group_name_H-M   'P 1'
#
loop_
_entity.id
_entity.type
_entity.pdbx_description
1 polymer ?
#
loop_
_entity_poly.entity_id
_entity_poly.type
_entity_poly.pdbx_seq_one_letter_code
_entity_poly.pdbx_strand_id
1 'polypeptide(L)'
;MERLVGAGQSLPYKVTGLLGKGGFGVVYSGVRVQDGLNVAIKEVPVNKVLEWSMLGERSVPMELRLLYSCQSVPGVVRLIDFYDRGDYFLYIMEYSPSCRDLFDYISQKGALEEDFARELFKQVVDIVIQCYQLGVVHRDIKDENLIIDTNTGKLKLIDFGSGALRQEDPYADFDGNFLFI
;
A
#
# COMPACT_ATOMS: atom_id res chain seq x y z
N MET A 1 -10.40 14.59 2.15
CA MET A 1 -9.82 15.97 2.16
C MET A 1 -8.89 16.05 0.96
N GLU A 2 -9.40 16.67 -0.11
CA GLU A 2 -8.76 16.66 -1.42
C GLU A 2 -7.96 17.94 -1.60
N ARG A 3 -6.63 17.82 -1.70
CA ARG A 3 -5.81 18.88 -2.26
C ARG A 3 -5.11 18.37 -3.52
N LEU A 4 -5.72 18.64 -4.65
CA LEU A 4 -4.99 18.65 -5.91
C LEU A 4 -4.08 19.86 -5.92
N VAL A 5 -2.81 19.58 -5.98
CA VAL A 5 -1.81 20.64 -6.22
C VAL A 5 -1.33 20.43 -7.66
N GLY A 6 -1.67 21.37 -8.53
CA GLY A 6 -1.22 21.39 -9.92
C GLY A 6 0.30 21.40 -10.05
N ALA A 7 0.81 21.05 -11.22
CA ALA A 7 2.23 21.13 -11.56
C ALA A 7 2.78 22.52 -11.22
N GLY A 8 3.72 22.59 -10.28
CA GLY A 8 4.40 23.85 -9.90
C GLY A 8 4.29 24.28 -8.43
N GLN A 9 3.42 23.69 -7.61
CA GLN A 9 3.40 23.99 -6.18
C GLN A 9 4.32 23.05 -5.38
N SER A 10 5.03 23.60 -4.36
CA SER A 10 5.85 22.81 -3.45
C SER A 10 4.96 21.88 -2.62
N LEU A 11 5.35 20.63 -2.50
CA LEU A 11 4.66 19.68 -1.63
C LEU A 11 4.88 20.04 -0.16
N PRO A 12 3.87 19.85 0.72
CA PRO A 12 4.04 20.04 2.16
C PRO A 12 4.80 18.87 2.82
N TYR A 13 5.58 18.13 2.05
CA TYR A 13 6.37 16.97 2.49
C TYR A 13 7.82 17.12 2.06
N LYS A 14 8.74 16.68 2.93
CA LYS A 14 10.18 16.63 2.67
C LYS A 14 10.63 15.17 2.65
N VAL A 15 11.25 14.73 1.57
CA VAL A 15 11.89 13.42 1.46
C VAL A 15 13.10 13.35 2.40
N THR A 16 13.24 12.26 3.14
CA THR A 16 14.33 12.02 4.11
C THR A 16 15.21 10.83 3.76
N GLY A 17 14.70 9.88 2.94
CA GLY A 17 15.48 8.70 2.53
C GLY A 17 14.75 7.88 1.48
N LEU A 18 15.39 6.81 1.03
CA LEU A 18 14.81 5.79 0.16
C LEU A 18 14.37 4.60 1.02
N LEU A 19 13.13 4.14 0.86
CA LEU A 19 12.61 2.93 1.51
C LEU A 19 12.70 1.72 0.59
N GLY A 20 12.39 1.88 -0.71
CA GLY A 20 12.44 0.79 -1.66
C GLY A 20 12.27 1.24 -3.10
N LYS A 21 12.62 0.33 -4.04
CA LYS A 21 12.43 0.52 -5.47
C LYS A 21 11.93 -0.80 -6.07
N GLY A 22 10.77 -0.77 -6.68
CA GLY A 22 10.12 -1.94 -7.28
C GLY A 22 9.66 -1.72 -8.71
N GLY A 23 8.97 -2.71 -9.27
CA GLY A 23 8.42 -2.69 -10.62
C GLY A 23 7.47 -1.51 -10.85
N PHE A 24 6.63 -1.21 -9.87
CA PHE A 24 5.58 -0.20 -9.95
C PHE A 24 6.00 1.23 -9.56
N GLY A 25 7.22 1.43 -9.05
CA GLY A 25 7.67 2.76 -8.67
C GLY A 25 8.76 2.78 -7.61
N VAL A 26 8.92 3.93 -6.97
CA VAL A 26 9.92 4.16 -5.92
C VAL A 26 9.20 4.66 -4.66
N VAL A 27 9.61 4.15 -3.50
CA VAL A 27 9.07 4.56 -2.21
C VAL A 27 10.14 5.24 -1.38
N TYR A 28 9.84 6.44 -0.91
CA TYR A 28 10.71 7.25 -0.07
C TYR A 28 10.13 7.38 1.34
N SER A 29 10.98 7.51 2.35
CA SER A 29 10.60 8.08 3.63
C SER A 29 10.56 9.59 3.54
N GLY A 30 9.67 10.21 4.29
CA GLY A 30 9.54 11.65 4.34
C GLY A 30 8.88 12.12 5.63
N VAL A 31 8.82 13.44 5.77
CA VAL A 31 8.11 14.10 6.87
C VAL A 31 7.18 15.19 6.33
N ARG A 32 6.00 15.30 6.92
CA ARG A 32 5.12 16.42 6.65
C ARG A 32 5.69 17.66 7.34
N VAL A 33 5.91 18.74 6.57
CA VAL A 33 6.61 19.94 7.05
C VAL A 33 5.88 20.63 8.19
N GLN A 34 4.55 20.59 8.19
CA GLN A 34 3.69 21.31 9.14
C GLN A 34 3.85 20.80 10.59
N ASP A 35 3.98 19.49 10.79
CA ASP A 35 3.89 18.85 12.12
C ASP A 35 4.91 17.72 12.35
N GLY A 36 5.81 17.48 11.38
CA GLY A 36 6.83 16.45 11.47
C GLY A 36 6.30 15.01 11.36
N LEU A 37 5.05 14.80 10.91
CA LEU A 37 4.49 13.46 10.74
C LEU A 37 5.34 12.65 9.75
N ASN A 38 5.82 11.49 10.18
CA ASN A 38 6.50 10.54 9.29
C ASN A 38 5.54 9.97 8.25
N VAL A 39 5.98 9.93 7.00
CA VAL A 39 5.20 9.43 5.86
C VAL A 39 6.06 8.57 4.94
N ALA A 40 5.42 7.61 4.26
CA ALA A 40 5.97 6.98 3.07
C ALA A 40 5.40 7.69 1.84
N ILE A 41 6.26 7.94 0.85
CA ILE A 41 5.90 8.63 -0.39
C ILE A 41 6.19 7.65 -1.53
N LYS A 42 5.13 7.07 -2.13
CA LYS A 42 5.26 6.20 -3.32
C LYS A 42 5.09 7.06 -4.56
N GLU A 43 6.11 7.05 -5.40
CA GLU A 43 6.09 7.67 -6.73
C GLU A 43 5.77 6.62 -7.77
N VAL A 44 4.65 6.80 -8.48
CA VAL A 44 4.16 5.89 -9.52
C VAL A 44 4.17 6.62 -10.86
N PRO A 45 5.12 6.34 -11.77
CA PRO A 45 5.14 6.92 -13.10
C PRO A 45 3.89 6.53 -13.90
N VAL A 46 3.29 7.50 -14.62
CA VAL A 46 2.08 7.27 -15.41
C VAL A 46 2.25 6.16 -16.44
N ASN A 47 3.43 6.03 -17.04
CA ASN A 47 3.74 4.97 -18.00
C ASN A 47 3.86 3.56 -17.39
N LYS A 48 3.81 3.44 -16.06
CA LYS A 48 3.76 2.16 -15.32
C LYS A 48 2.37 1.82 -14.79
N VAL A 49 1.39 2.70 -14.99
CA VAL A 49 0.00 2.45 -14.60
C VAL A 49 -0.61 1.47 -15.57
N LEU A 50 -0.93 0.27 -15.10
CA LEU A 50 -1.51 -0.81 -15.91
C LEU A 50 -3.01 -0.59 -16.13
N GLU A 51 -3.71 -0.15 -15.09
CA GLU A 51 -5.16 0.01 -15.11
C GLU A 51 -5.59 1.34 -14.48
N TRP A 52 -6.60 1.96 -15.07
CA TRP A 52 -7.17 3.23 -14.64
C TRP A 52 -8.58 3.05 -14.10
N SER A 53 -8.95 3.86 -13.13
CA SER A 53 -10.28 3.88 -12.53
C SER A 53 -10.73 5.31 -12.23
N MET A 54 -11.96 5.46 -11.75
CA MET A 54 -12.51 6.75 -11.36
C MET A 54 -12.56 6.89 -9.83
N LEU A 55 -12.10 8.02 -9.32
CA LEU A 55 -12.29 8.44 -7.95
C LEU A 55 -13.04 9.79 -7.96
N GLY A 56 -14.38 9.74 -7.75
CA GLY A 56 -15.26 10.84 -8.11
C GLY A 56 -15.21 11.11 -9.61
N GLU A 57 -14.91 12.35 -10.00
CA GLU A 57 -14.81 12.77 -11.41
C GLU A 57 -13.39 12.64 -11.99
N ARG A 58 -12.45 12.07 -11.24
CA ARG A 58 -11.03 12.01 -11.62
C ARG A 58 -10.62 10.63 -12.06
N SER A 59 -9.86 10.57 -13.15
CA SER A 59 -9.15 9.37 -13.56
C SER A 59 -7.91 9.21 -12.69
N VAL A 60 -7.79 8.06 -12.01
CA VAL A 60 -6.67 7.71 -11.14
C VAL A 60 -6.20 6.29 -11.40
N PRO A 61 -4.95 5.93 -11.05
CA PRO A 61 -4.52 4.54 -11.11
C PRO A 61 -5.45 3.63 -10.28
N MET A 62 -5.74 2.42 -10.79
CA MET A 62 -6.56 1.43 -10.09
C MET A 62 -6.01 1.15 -8.68
N GLU A 63 -4.70 1.01 -8.55
CA GLU A 63 -4.03 0.85 -7.25
C GLU A 63 -4.47 1.91 -6.22
N LEU A 64 -4.46 3.19 -6.62
CA LEU A 64 -4.89 4.29 -5.76
C LEU A 64 -6.37 4.18 -5.38
N ARG A 65 -7.22 3.81 -6.35
CA ARG A 65 -8.65 3.61 -6.14
C ARG A 65 -8.93 2.51 -5.11
N LEU A 66 -8.22 1.38 -5.21
CA LEU A 66 -8.37 0.25 -4.31
C LEU A 66 -7.88 0.60 -2.90
N LEU A 67 -6.69 1.20 -2.79
CA LEU A 67 -6.14 1.67 -1.51
C LEU A 67 -7.09 2.67 -0.84
N TYR A 68 -7.64 3.61 -1.61
CA TYR A 68 -8.64 4.57 -1.12
C TYR A 68 -9.91 3.87 -0.59
N SER A 69 -10.37 2.82 -1.27
CA SER A 69 -11.55 2.05 -0.84
C SER A 69 -11.34 1.34 0.49
N CYS A 70 -10.12 0.91 0.76
CA CYS A 70 -9.76 0.14 1.96
C CYS A 70 -9.29 1.01 3.15
N GLN A 71 -9.43 2.35 3.10
CA GLN A 71 -8.96 3.26 4.16
C GLN A 71 -9.56 3.01 5.55
N SER A 72 -10.76 2.42 5.61
CA SER A 72 -11.42 2.08 6.87
C SER A 72 -10.93 0.77 7.50
N VAL A 73 -10.12 -0.01 6.79
CA VAL A 73 -9.56 -1.27 7.29
C VAL A 73 -8.29 -0.99 8.11
N PRO A 74 -8.29 -1.22 9.43
CA PRO A 74 -7.14 -0.87 10.29
C PRO A 74 -5.84 -1.57 9.89
N GLY A 75 -5.93 -2.75 9.31
CA GLY A 75 -4.80 -3.56 8.82
C GLY A 75 -4.32 -3.20 7.42
N VAL A 76 -4.88 -2.20 6.76
CA VAL A 76 -4.38 -1.65 5.49
C VAL A 76 -3.57 -0.39 5.78
N VAL A 77 -2.49 -0.17 5.03
CA VAL A 77 -1.73 1.07 5.10
C VAL A 77 -2.63 2.25 4.77
N ARG A 78 -2.65 3.26 5.64
CA ARG A 78 -3.55 4.41 5.48
C ARG A 78 -2.97 5.40 4.47
N LEU A 79 -3.75 5.71 3.44
CA LEU A 79 -3.48 6.83 2.53
C LEU A 79 -3.79 8.16 3.27
N ILE A 80 -2.82 9.04 3.35
CA ILE A 80 -2.95 10.37 3.99
C ILE A 80 -3.34 11.40 2.94
N ASP A 81 -2.70 11.33 1.75
CA ASP A 81 -2.91 12.28 0.66
C ASP A 81 -2.46 11.66 -0.67
N PHE A 82 -2.79 12.27 -1.78
CA PHE A 82 -2.22 11.92 -3.08
C PHE A 82 -2.15 13.14 -4.01
N TYR A 83 -1.21 13.10 -4.96
CA TYR A 83 -0.97 14.17 -5.92
C TYR A 83 -0.82 13.61 -7.33
N ASP A 84 -1.56 14.19 -8.27
CA ASP A 84 -1.33 14.04 -9.70
C ASP A 84 -0.34 15.12 -10.15
N ARG A 85 0.78 14.70 -10.74
CA ARG A 85 1.84 15.59 -11.25
C ARG A 85 1.96 15.56 -12.77
N GLY A 86 1.02 14.94 -13.45
CA GLY A 86 1.00 14.76 -14.89
C GLY A 86 1.82 13.53 -15.33
N ASP A 87 3.12 13.51 -15.10
CA ASP A 87 4.00 12.40 -15.49
C ASP A 87 4.04 11.26 -14.46
N TYR A 88 3.65 11.53 -13.21
CA TYR A 88 3.62 10.57 -12.11
C TYR A 88 2.59 10.94 -11.05
N PHE A 89 2.15 9.94 -10.30
CA PHE A 89 1.36 10.09 -9.08
C PHE A 89 2.25 9.97 -7.84
N LEU A 90 1.91 10.72 -6.79
CA LEU A 90 2.50 10.52 -5.45
C LEU A 90 1.41 10.06 -4.51
N TYR A 91 1.63 8.92 -3.84
CA TYR A 91 0.78 8.44 -2.74
C TYR A 91 1.51 8.74 -1.43
N ILE A 92 0.87 9.50 -0.56
CA ILE A 92 1.39 9.81 0.76
C ILE A 92 0.70 8.89 1.75
N MET A 93 1.45 8.00 2.36
CA MET A 93 0.94 6.97 3.25
C MET A 93 1.50 7.11 4.65
N GLU A 94 0.80 6.52 5.63
CA GLU A 94 1.36 6.40 6.97
C GLU A 94 2.67 5.62 6.95
N TYR A 95 3.59 6.02 7.83
CA TYR A 95 4.88 5.36 8.00
C TYR A 95 5.33 5.46 9.45
N SER A 96 5.88 4.36 9.97
CA SER A 96 6.55 4.34 11.26
C SER A 96 7.95 3.75 11.12
N PRO A 97 8.99 4.38 11.70
CA PRO A 97 10.34 3.82 11.70
C PRO A 97 10.48 2.46 12.41
N SER A 98 9.51 2.08 13.26
CA SER A 98 9.43 0.75 13.89
C SER A 98 8.89 -0.34 12.97
N CYS A 99 8.37 0.04 11.82
CA CYS A 99 7.83 -0.89 10.84
C CYS A 99 8.92 -1.49 9.95
N ARG A 100 8.76 -2.77 9.64
CA ARG A 100 9.61 -3.53 8.71
C ARG A 100 8.73 -4.35 7.79
N ASP A 101 9.27 -4.65 6.62
CA ASP A 101 8.80 -5.71 5.76
C ASP A 101 8.80 -7.05 6.50
N LEU A 102 7.70 -7.83 6.39
CA LEU A 102 7.56 -9.09 7.12
C LEU A 102 8.54 -10.16 6.62
N PHE A 103 8.88 -10.14 5.32
CA PHE A 103 9.89 -11.02 4.76
C PHE A 103 11.25 -10.77 5.41
N ASP A 104 11.69 -9.52 5.51
CA ASP A 104 12.94 -9.13 6.18
C ASP A 104 12.91 -9.47 7.66
N TYR A 105 11.77 -9.28 8.32
CA TYR A 105 11.60 -9.63 9.73
C TYR A 105 11.77 -11.14 9.96
N ILE A 106 11.11 -11.98 9.15
CA ILE A 106 11.22 -13.44 9.24
C ILE A 106 12.64 -13.90 8.90
N SER A 107 13.23 -13.36 7.83
CA SER A 107 14.59 -13.68 7.40
C SER A 107 15.63 -13.42 8.48
N GLN A 108 15.44 -12.34 9.25
CA GLN A 108 16.35 -11.98 10.35
C GLN A 108 16.10 -12.80 11.62
N LYS A 109 14.84 -13.11 11.94
CA LYS A 109 14.44 -13.87 13.14
C LYS A 109 14.65 -15.36 13.00
N GLY A 110 14.56 -15.90 11.79
CA GLY A 110 14.43 -17.32 11.53
C GLY A 110 13.00 -17.82 11.72
N ALA A 111 12.84 -19.11 12.04
CA ALA A 111 11.53 -19.71 12.26
C ALA A 111 10.80 -18.98 13.41
N LEU A 112 9.54 -18.61 13.15
CA LEU A 112 8.68 -17.99 14.15
C LEU A 112 8.08 -19.06 15.07
N GLU A 113 7.86 -18.69 16.33
CA GLU A 113 7.06 -19.51 17.25
C GLU A 113 5.64 -19.67 16.70
N GLU A 114 5.07 -20.89 16.83
CA GLU A 114 3.79 -21.25 16.21
C GLU A 114 2.64 -20.31 16.60
N ASP A 115 2.55 -20.00 17.90
CA ASP A 115 1.47 -19.11 18.38
C ASP A 115 1.58 -17.70 17.80
N PHE A 116 2.79 -17.17 17.68
CA PHE A 116 3.03 -15.86 17.08
C PHE A 116 2.71 -15.89 15.56
N ALA A 117 3.15 -16.93 14.85
CA ALA A 117 2.84 -17.11 13.44
C ALA A 117 1.31 -17.20 13.21
N ARG A 118 0.60 -17.91 14.09
CA ARG A 118 -0.86 -18.02 14.05
C ARG A 118 -1.55 -16.67 14.24
N GLU A 119 -1.07 -15.84 15.17
CA GLU A 119 -1.60 -14.49 15.38
C GLU A 119 -1.35 -13.56 14.18
N LEU A 120 -0.19 -13.65 13.55
CA LEU A 120 0.09 -12.92 12.32
C LEU A 120 -0.83 -13.37 11.18
N PHE A 121 -0.96 -14.68 10.97
CA PHE A 121 -1.83 -15.24 9.93
C PHE A 121 -3.30 -14.84 10.12
N LYS A 122 -3.78 -14.87 11.36
CA LYS A 122 -5.12 -14.41 11.69
C LYS A 122 -5.33 -12.93 11.30
N GLN A 123 -4.36 -12.06 11.58
CA GLN A 123 -4.43 -10.66 11.14
C GLN A 123 -4.54 -10.55 9.62
N VAL A 124 -3.76 -11.34 8.86
CA VAL A 124 -3.83 -11.36 7.39
C VAL A 124 -5.22 -11.75 6.91
N VAL A 125 -5.78 -12.83 7.46
CA VAL A 125 -7.14 -13.29 7.11
C VAL A 125 -8.19 -12.22 7.42
N ASP A 126 -8.11 -11.60 8.58
CA ASP A 126 -9.05 -10.53 8.99
C ASP A 126 -8.96 -9.31 8.05
N ILE A 127 -7.75 -8.92 7.62
CA ILE A 127 -7.53 -7.83 6.66
C ILE A 127 -8.16 -8.18 5.31
N VAL A 128 -7.88 -9.39 4.80
CA VAL A 128 -8.38 -9.83 3.49
C VAL A 128 -9.91 -9.90 3.47
N ILE A 129 -10.53 -10.42 4.52
CA ILE A 129 -12.00 -10.46 4.65
C ILE A 129 -12.60 -9.05 4.62
N GLN A 130 -12.01 -8.11 5.37
CA GLN A 130 -12.50 -6.73 5.39
C GLN A 130 -12.33 -6.03 4.03
N CYS A 131 -11.20 -6.21 3.34
CA CYS A 131 -11.02 -5.70 1.97
C CYS A 131 -12.06 -6.30 1.02
N TYR A 132 -12.29 -7.63 1.09
CA TYR A 132 -13.28 -8.31 0.27
C TYR A 132 -14.71 -7.78 0.51
N GLN A 133 -15.08 -7.49 1.75
CA GLN A 133 -16.37 -6.88 2.10
C GLN A 133 -16.55 -5.47 1.51
N LEU A 134 -15.45 -4.74 1.30
CA LEU A 134 -15.44 -3.44 0.63
C LEU A 134 -15.38 -3.55 -0.91
N GLY A 135 -15.47 -4.76 -1.44
CA GLY A 135 -15.44 -5.01 -2.88
C GLY A 135 -14.04 -4.96 -3.48
N VAL A 136 -13.00 -5.22 -2.69
CA VAL A 136 -11.59 -5.20 -3.13
C VAL A 136 -10.95 -6.57 -2.93
N VAL A 137 -10.25 -7.04 -3.97
CA VAL A 137 -9.41 -8.25 -3.94
C VAL A 137 -7.97 -7.85 -4.19
N HIS A 138 -7.06 -8.22 -3.31
CA HIS A 138 -5.65 -7.79 -3.37
C HIS A 138 -4.83 -8.54 -4.42
N ARG A 139 -5.04 -9.85 -4.58
CA ARG A 139 -4.45 -10.78 -5.55
C ARG A 139 -2.94 -11.06 -5.42
N ASP A 140 -2.22 -10.36 -4.52
CA ASP A 140 -0.77 -10.57 -4.29
C ASP A 140 -0.45 -10.56 -2.79
N ILE A 141 -1.14 -11.41 -2.01
CA ILE A 141 -0.87 -11.56 -0.57
C ILE A 141 0.40 -12.38 -0.39
N LYS A 142 1.43 -11.76 0.15
CA LYS A 142 2.73 -12.35 0.49
C LYS A 142 3.41 -11.51 1.59
N ASP A 143 4.44 -12.06 2.20
CA ASP A 143 5.19 -11.43 3.29
C ASP A 143 5.88 -10.11 2.88
N GLU A 144 6.31 -9.98 1.62
CA GLU A 144 6.86 -8.73 1.07
C GLU A 144 5.82 -7.60 1.00
N ASN A 145 4.52 -7.94 0.91
CA ASN A 145 3.40 -6.99 0.88
C ASN A 145 2.76 -6.77 2.27
N LEU A 146 3.42 -7.23 3.31
CA LEU A 146 3.03 -7.06 4.71
C LEU A 146 4.12 -6.32 5.47
N ILE A 147 3.74 -5.29 6.19
CA ILE A 147 4.63 -4.55 7.10
C ILE A 147 4.24 -4.90 8.53
N ILE A 148 5.21 -5.29 9.34
CA ILE A 148 5.04 -5.52 10.77
C ILE A 148 5.57 -4.34 11.58
N ASP A 149 4.77 -3.81 12.49
CA ASP A 149 5.27 -2.93 13.55
C ASP A 149 5.91 -3.79 14.65
N THR A 150 7.22 -3.69 14.78
CA THR A 150 8.00 -4.52 15.70
C THR A 150 7.75 -4.24 17.17
N ASN A 151 7.13 -3.10 17.51
CA ASN A 151 6.75 -2.75 18.88
C ASN A 151 5.42 -3.37 19.29
N THR A 152 4.50 -3.52 18.34
CA THR A 152 3.11 -3.94 18.64
C THR A 152 2.74 -5.29 18.05
N GLY A 153 3.53 -5.84 17.11
CA GLY A 153 3.20 -7.05 16.36
C GLY A 153 2.02 -6.88 15.39
N LYS A 154 1.62 -5.63 15.11
CA LYS A 154 0.51 -5.35 14.19
C LYS A 154 0.99 -5.34 12.75
N LEU A 155 0.17 -5.96 11.87
CA LEU A 155 0.41 -6.00 10.43
C LEU A 155 -0.30 -4.87 9.70
N LYS A 156 0.31 -4.45 8.59
CA LYS A 156 -0.28 -3.57 7.59
C LYS A 156 -0.06 -4.16 6.21
N LEU A 157 -1.15 -4.34 5.47
CA LEU A 157 -1.11 -4.72 4.06
C LEU A 157 -0.80 -3.49 3.22
N ILE A 158 0.14 -3.65 2.30
CA ILE A 158 0.59 -2.62 1.35
C ILE A 158 0.47 -3.13 -0.09
N ASP A 159 0.67 -2.25 -1.05
CA ASP A 159 0.82 -2.54 -2.49
C ASP A 159 -0.38 -3.23 -3.15
N PHE A 160 -1.37 -2.42 -3.54
CA PHE A 160 -2.56 -2.85 -4.27
C PHE A 160 -2.37 -2.87 -5.80
N GLY A 161 -1.10 -2.87 -6.27
CA GLY A 161 -0.77 -2.78 -7.70
C GLY A 161 -1.29 -3.95 -8.55
N SER A 162 -1.44 -5.13 -7.96
CA SER A 162 -2.06 -6.31 -8.60
C SER A 162 -3.55 -6.48 -8.23
N GLY A 163 -4.11 -5.57 -7.44
CA GLY A 163 -5.48 -5.67 -6.93
C GLY A 163 -6.56 -5.45 -8.00
N ALA A 164 -7.79 -5.85 -7.68
CA ALA A 164 -8.95 -5.62 -8.53
C ALA A 164 -10.20 -5.33 -7.71
N LEU A 165 -11.20 -4.72 -8.33
CA LEU A 165 -12.55 -4.69 -7.79
C LEU A 165 -13.15 -6.09 -7.85
N ARG A 166 -13.87 -6.48 -6.79
CA ARG A 166 -14.57 -7.76 -6.74
C ARG A 166 -15.62 -7.82 -7.85
N GLN A 167 -15.64 -8.93 -8.57
CA GLN A 167 -16.62 -9.25 -9.61
C GLN A 167 -17.17 -10.66 -9.40
N GLU A 168 -18.32 -10.96 -10.03
CA GLU A 168 -18.94 -12.30 -9.98
C GLU A 168 -18.29 -13.26 -10.97
N ASP A 169 -17.83 -12.74 -12.12
CA ASP A 169 -17.14 -13.52 -13.14
C ASP A 169 -15.70 -13.83 -12.74
N PRO A 170 -15.13 -14.95 -13.21
CA PRO A 170 -13.72 -15.25 -13.00
C PRO A 170 -12.81 -14.14 -13.55
N TYR A 171 -11.71 -13.85 -12.87
CA TYR A 171 -10.69 -12.94 -13.39
C TYR A 171 -10.00 -13.61 -14.58
N ALA A 172 -9.97 -12.91 -15.72
CA ALA A 172 -9.33 -13.39 -16.94
C ALA A 172 -7.80 -13.18 -16.90
N ASP A 173 -7.35 -12.18 -16.12
CA ASP A 173 -5.96 -11.80 -16.03
C ASP A 173 -5.34 -12.34 -14.73
N PHE A 174 -4.16 -12.92 -14.85
CA PHE A 174 -3.37 -13.39 -13.73
C PHE A 174 -2.24 -12.41 -13.45
N ASP A 175 -2.42 -11.56 -12.43
CA ASP A 175 -1.44 -10.56 -11.99
C ASP A 175 -0.78 -10.90 -10.64
N GLY A 176 -0.98 -12.11 -10.14
CA GLY A 176 -0.51 -12.53 -8.82
C GLY A 176 0.73 -13.43 -8.84
N ASN A 177 1.14 -13.91 -7.66
CA ASN A 177 2.24 -14.84 -7.50
C ASN A 177 1.78 -16.28 -7.72
N PHE A 178 2.39 -16.99 -8.70
CA PHE A 178 2.09 -18.40 -9.03
C PHE A 178 2.26 -19.38 -7.88
N LEU A 179 3.00 -19.02 -6.83
CA LEU A 179 3.27 -19.91 -5.70
C LEU A 179 2.11 -20.02 -4.69
N PHE A 180 1.06 -19.22 -4.84
CA PHE A 180 -0.07 -19.16 -3.90
C PHE A 180 -1.44 -19.38 -4.57
N ILE A 181 -1.48 -20.13 -5.68
CA ILE A 181 -2.71 -20.61 -6.30
C ILE A 181 -3.14 -21.93 -5.67
#